data_0b4ad619e22d18ae61bbde014d14cec5
#
_entry.id   0b4ad619e22d18ae61bbde014d14cec5
#
_cell.length_a   1.000
_cell.length_b   1.000
_cell.length_c   1.000
_cell.angle_alpha   90.00
_cell.angle_beta   90.00
_cell.angle_gamma   90.00
#
_symmetry.space_group_name_H-M   'P 1'
#
loop_
_entity.id
_entity.type
_entity.pdbx_description
1 polymer ?
#
loop_
_entity_poly.entity_id
_entity_poly.type
_entity_poly.pdbx_seq_one_letter_code
_entity_poly.pdbx_strand_id
1 'polypeptide(L)'
;GGSGVTQSGRFLAYSTDTTGDERYTLRIKDLATGELLEDTIEGISSGLTWCGEEYLFYQRVDDAWRPDSVWRHKVGTQVTDDVRVFYEPDERFWGGGSSDRMEKFLYIESGSKLSSEIWVLECDNPTGEFRCLRTREAEVEYDVTYAEVGGEPRWLVLHNAHGPNFELGECPLGPLPDDLDYLRVLVPHRDTVRLNAVGAWARY
;
A
#
# COMPACT_ATOMS: atom_id res chain seq x y z
N GLY A 1 8.80 2.77 -14.87
CA GLY A 1 9.07 3.28 -13.52
C GLY A 1 7.82 3.87 -12.87
N GLY A 2 7.89 4.10 -11.59
CA GLY A 2 6.84 4.74 -10.80
C GLY A 2 7.11 6.24 -10.63
N SER A 3 6.07 6.98 -10.29
CA SER A 3 6.19 8.38 -9.87
C SER A 3 5.07 8.74 -8.90
N GLY A 4 5.33 9.71 -8.03
CA GLY A 4 4.36 10.25 -7.09
C GLY A 4 4.74 11.65 -6.65
N VAL A 5 3.72 12.48 -6.45
CA VAL A 5 3.88 13.86 -5.97
C VAL A 5 3.30 13.93 -4.56
N THR A 6 3.94 14.67 -3.66
CA THR A 6 3.40 14.94 -2.32
C THR A 6 2.09 15.72 -2.41
N GLN A 7 1.26 15.64 -1.37
CA GLN A 7 -0.07 16.27 -1.34
C GLN A 7 0.00 17.79 -1.53
N SER A 8 1.03 18.45 -1.02
CA SER A 8 1.28 19.88 -1.25
C SER A 8 1.70 20.22 -2.69
N GLY A 9 2.07 19.22 -3.49
CA GLY A 9 2.65 19.41 -4.82
C GLY A 9 4.11 19.84 -4.81
N ARG A 10 4.79 19.80 -3.66
CA ARG A 10 6.17 20.29 -3.54
C ARG A 10 7.21 19.33 -4.09
N PHE A 11 7.14 18.05 -3.71
CA PHE A 11 8.13 17.06 -4.12
C PHE A 11 7.56 16.06 -5.10
N LEU A 12 8.33 15.79 -6.15
CA LEU A 12 8.10 14.70 -7.09
C LEU A 12 9.16 13.63 -6.86
N ALA A 13 8.76 12.45 -6.43
CA ALA A 13 9.60 11.26 -6.51
C ALA A 13 9.31 10.52 -7.81
N TYR A 14 10.34 10.01 -8.46
CA TYR A 14 10.22 9.21 -9.66
C TYR A 14 11.34 8.18 -9.75
N SER A 15 11.04 7.05 -10.34
CA SER A 15 11.99 5.98 -10.56
C SER A 15 12.20 5.71 -12.05
N THR A 16 13.45 5.56 -12.45
CA THR A 16 13.86 5.29 -13.83
C THR A 16 14.73 4.05 -13.90
N ASP A 17 14.50 3.24 -14.91
CA ASP A 17 15.39 2.16 -15.31
C ASP A 17 16.10 2.60 -16.60
N THR A 18 17.41 2.74 -16.52
CA THR A 18 18.25 3.15 -17.66
C THR A 18 18.97 1.98 -18.32
N THR A 19 18.91 0.80 -17.71
CA THR A 19 19.61 -0.41 -18.17
C THR A 19 18.66 -1.43 -18.79
N GLY A 20 17.35 -1.33 -18.49
CA GLY A 20 16.33 -2.26 -18.97
C GLY A 20 16.28 -3.57 -18.18
N ASP A 21 16.84 -3.56 -16.96
CA ASP A 21 16.92 -4.73 -16.09
C ASP A 21 15.88 -4.70 -14.96
N GLU A 22 14.90 -3.78 -15.05
CA GLU A 22 13.81 -3.58 -14.08
C GLU A 22 14.26 -3.22 -12.66
N ARG A 23 15.53 -2.82 -12.50
CA ARG A 23 16.06 -2.19 -11.30
C ARG A 23 16.07 -0.69 -11.49
N TYR A 24 15.27 -0.04 -10.67
CA TYR A 24 15.05 1.39 -10.84
C TYR A 24 15.95 2.19 -9.90
N THR A 25 16.30 3.39 -10.35
CA THR A 25 16.91 4.42 -9.51
C THR A 25 15.86 5.48 -9.22
N LEU A 26 15.56 5.68 -7.93
CA LEU A 26 14.65 6.69 -7.44
C LEU A 26 15.40 8.01 -7.23
N ARG A 27 14.75 9.10 -7.62
CA ARG A 27 15.21 10.48 -7.39
C ARG A 27 14.04 11.34 -6.94
N ILE A 28 14.36 12.43 -6.24
CA ILE A 28 13.38 13.40 -5.74
C ILE A 28 13.70 14.77 -6.34
N LYS A 29 12.67 15.43 -6.86
CA LYS A 29 12.74 16.78 -7.39
C LYS A 29 11.87 17.72 -6.57
N ASP A 30 12.42 18.86 -6.14
CA ASP A 30 11.64 19.96 -5.58
C ASP A 30 10.99 20.74 -6.74
N LEU A 31 9.66 20.68 -6.82
CA LEU A 31 8.91 21.31 -7.90
C LEU A 31 8.80 22.84 -7.73
N ALA A 32 9.00 23.36 -6.52
CA ALA A 32 8.97 24.79 -6.26
C ALA A 32 10.23 25.49 -6.78
N THR A 33 11.40 24.83 -6.68
CA THR A 33 12.67 25.36 -7.16
C THR A 33 13.08 24.80 -8.52
N GLY A 34 12.53 23.64 -8.90
CA GLY A 34 12.94 22.87 -10.08
C GLY A 34 14.23 22.08 -9.88
N GLU A 35 14.80 22.10 -8.70
CA GLU A 35 16.08 21.43 -8.38
C GLU A 35 15.87 19.94 -8.09
N LEU A 36 16.86 19.15 -8.51
CA LEU A 36 16.97 17.74 -8.14
C LEU A 36 17.68 17.67 -6.78
N LEU A 37 17.05 16.97 -5.81
CA LEU A 37 17.67 16.74 -4.51
C LEU A 37 18.82 15.73 -4.62
N GLU A 38 19.67 15.67 -3.60
CA GLU A 38 20.76 14.69 -3.53
C GLU A 38 20.27 13.26 -3.27
N ASP A 39 19.03 13.11 -2.82
CA ASP A 39 18.40 11.83 -2.54
C ASP A 39 18.41 10.94 -3.80
N THR A 40 19.14 9.83 -3.71
CA THR A 40 19.26 8.86 -4.79
C THR A 40 19.24 7.46 -4.21
N ILE A 41 18.23 6.65 -4.58
CA ILE A 41 18.05 5.29 -4.07
C ILE A 41 18.09 4.33 -5.26
N GLU A 42 19.11 3.48 -5.30
CA GLU A 42 19.35 2.54 -6.41
C GLU A 42 18.82 1.14 -6.08
N GLY A 43 18.53 0.37 -7.13
CA GLY A 43 18.18 -1.05 -7.04
C GLY A 43 16.82 -1.30 -6.40
N ILE A 44 15.87 -0.41 -6.60
CA ILE A 44 14.49 -0.58 -6.12
C ILE A 44 13.59 -1.20 -7.19
N SER A 45 12.41 -1.71 -6.78
CA SER A 45 11.31 -1.98 -7.71
C SER A 45 10.66 -0.66 -8.17
N SER A 46 9.76 -0.72 -9.14
CA SER A 46 9.09 0.49 -9.66
C SER A 46 8.16 1.17 -8.63
N GLY A 47 7.75 0.47 -7.55
CA GLY A 47 6.77 0.96 -6.58
C GLY A 47 7.36 1.98 -5.62
N LEU A 48 6.67 3.11 -5.48
CA LEU A 48 6.97 4.15 -4.49
C LEU A 48 5.67 4.81 -4.02
N THR A 49 5.63 5.26 -2.76
CA THR A 49 4.45 5.89 -2.18
C THR A 49 4.85 6.94 -1.14
N TRP A 50 4.30 8.13 -1.26
CA TRP A 50 4.44 9.16 -0.24
C TRP A 50 3.56 8.89 0.98
N CYS A 51 4.06 9.26 2.16
CA CYS A 51 3.30 9.32 3.39
C CYS A 51 3.61 10.66 4.05
N GLY A 52 2.73 11.61 3.88
CA GLY A 52 2.98 13.02 4.20
C GLY A 52 3.98 13.69 3.25
N GLU A 53 4.68 14.71 3.76
CA GLU A 53 5.58 15.54 2.96
C GLU A 53 7.06 15.16 3.07
N GLU A 54 7.42 14.35 4.07
CA GLU A 54 8.82 14.08 4.41
C GLU A 54 9.24 12.64 4.22
N TYR A 55 8.30 11.71 4.11
CA TYR A 55 8.59 10.29 4.08
C TYR A 55 8.12 9.62 2.80
N LEU A 56 9.02 8.88 2.19
CA LEU A 56 8.79 8.09 1.01
C LEU A 56 9.00 6.61 1.34
N PHE A 57 8.08 5.78 0.90
CA PHE A 57 8.18 4.33 1.02
C PHE A 57 8.44 3.72 -0.34
N TYR A 58 9.36 2.77 -0.39
CA TYR A 58 9.77 2.12 -1.62
C TYR A 58 10.02 0.64 -1.40
N GLN A 59 10.03 -0.14 -2.46
CA GLN A 59 10.19 -1.58 -2.41
C GLN A 59 11.56 -1.99 -2.92
N ARG A 60 12.16 -2.99 -2.27
CA ARG A 60 13.31 -3.71 -2.80
C ARG A 60 12.88 -5.12 -3.20
N VAL A 61 13.65 -5.69 -4.12
CA VAL A 61 13.46 -7.04 -4.61
C VAL A 61 14.59 -7.94 -4.11
N ASP A 62 14.28 -9.23 -3.94
CA ASP A 62 15.28 -10.26 -3.68
C ASP A 62 16.06 -10.64 -4.97
N ASP A 63 16.95 -11.63 -4.86
CA ASP A 63 17.75 -12.12 -5.99
C ASP A 63 16.89 -12.74 -7.11
N ALA A 64 15.67 -13.19 -6.80
CA ALA A 64 14.70 -13.72 -7.74
C ALA A 64 13.73 -12.66 -8.31
N TRP A 65 14.01 -11.36 -8.09
CA TRP A 65 13.19 -10.22 -8.53
C TRP A 65 11.81 -10.14 -7.88
N ARG A 66 11.61 -10.82 -6.77
CA ARG A 66 10.40 -10.74 -5.98
C ARG A 66 10.46 -9.52 -5.07
N PRO A 67 9.46 -8.62 -5.06
CA PRO A 67 9.34 -7.58 -4.06
C PRO A 67 9.11 -8.23 -2.68
N ASP A 68 10.13 -8.21 -1.83
CA ASP A 68 10.15 -8.90 -0.55
C ASP A 68 10.17 -7.95 0.65
N SER A 69 10.47 -6.69 0.43
CA SER A 69 10.64 -5.73 1.52
C SER A 69 10.19 -4.32 1.14
N VAL A 70 9.68 -3.61 2.16
CA VAL A 70 9.33 -2.19 2.08
C VAL A 70 10.24 -1.40 3.01
N TRP A 71 10.75 -0.30 2.51
CA TRP A 71 11.69 0.59 3.17
C TRP A 71 11.12 2.00 3.27
N ARG A 72 11.48 2.71 4.33
CA ARG A 72 11.12 4.10 4.55
C ARG A 72 12.36 4.98 4.43
N HIS A 73 12.26 6.00 3.59
CA HIS A 73 13.24 7.05 3.40
C HIS A 73 12.71 8.39 3.90
N LYS A 74 13.53 9.14 4.62
CA LYS A 74 13.25 10.53 4.97
C LYS A 74 13.94 11.44 3.96
N VAL A 75 13.20 12.35 3.33
CA VAL A 75 13.75 13.32 2.38
C VAL A 75 14.91 14.11 2.99
N GLY A 76 16.00 14.19 2.25
CA GLY A 76 17.22 14.91 2.67
C GLY A 76 18.15 14.11 3.59
N THR A 77 17.90 12.80 3.80
CA THR A 77 18.83 11.94 4.56
C THR A 77 19.59 10.99 3.63
N GLN A 78 20.63 10.34 4.17
CA GLN A 78 21.37 9.32 3.42
C GLN A 78 20.56 8.02 3.32
N VAL A 79 20.71 7.31 2.21
CA VAL A 79 20.06 6.01 1.98
C VAL A 79 20.46 4.95 3.01
N THR A 80 21.63 5.12 3.63
CA THR A 80 22.12 4.26 4.72
C THR A 80 21.32 4.41 6.01
N ASP A 81 20.56 5.50 6.15
CA ASP A 81 19.69 5.78 7.30
C ASP A 81 18.26 5.23 7.09
N ASP A 82 17.99 4.67 5.92
CA ASP A 82 16.69 4.12 5.59
C ASP A 82 16.35 2.91 6.45
N VAL A 83 15.07 2.81 6.82
CA VAL A 83 14.58 1.76 7.71
C VAL A 83 13.75 0.76 6.92
N ARG A 84 14.10 -0.53 7.03
CA ARG A 84 13.22 -1.60 6.54
C ARG A 84 12.04 -1.74 7.48
N VAL A 85 10.85 -1.42 6.99
CA VAL A 85 9.60 -1.39 7.78
C VAL A 85 8.75 -2.63 7.60
N PHE A 86 9.01 -3.41 6.53
CA PHE A 86 8.32 -4.66 6.27
C PHE A 86 9.24 -5.64 5.55
N TYR A 87 9.10 -6.93 5.86
CA TYR A 87 9.80 -8.01 5.19
C TYR A 87 8.91 -9.24 5.09
N GLU A 88 8.78 -9.82 3.88
CA GLU A 88 8.06 -11.06 3.62
C GLU A 88 9.06 -12.20 3.38
N PRO A 89 9.29 -13.06 4.35
CA PRO A 89 10.27 -14.14 4.24
C PRO A 89 9.79 -15.32 3.39
N ASP A 90 8.49 -15.46 3.16
CA ASP A 90 7.94 -16.59 2.43
C ASP A 90 7.94 -16.31 0.91
N GLU A 91 8.77 -17.06 0.18
CA GLU A 91 8.95 -16.88 -1.27
C GLU A 91 7.66 -17.11 -2.09
N ARG A 92 6.63 -17.71 -1.51
CA ARG A 92 5.32 -17.88 -2.16
C ARG A 92 4.49 -16.60 -2.20
N PHE A 93 4.86 -15.60 -1.41
CA PHE A 93 4.17 -14.33 -1.30
C PHE A 93 5.08 -13.19 -1.74
N TRP A 94 4.48 -12.10 -2.19
CA TRP A 94 5.18 -10.85 -2.50
C TRP A 94 4.47 -9.69 -1.83
N GLY A 95 5.26 -8.71 -1.42
CA GLY A 95 4.77 -7.48 -0.77
C GLY A 95 4.66 -6.32 -1.75
N GLY A 96 3.57 -5.60 -1.70
CA GLY A 96 3.36 -4.37 -2.44
C GLY A 96 2.93 -3.23 -1.52
N GLY A 97 3.34 -1.99 -1.81
CA GLY A 97 2.96 -0.80 -1.05
C GLY A 97 2.07 0.13 -1.89
N SER A 98 1.01 0.64 -1.30
CA SER A 98 0.13 1.64 -1.90
C SER A 98 -0.44 2.56 -0.82
N SER A 99 -1.06 3.68 -1.22
CA SER A 99 -1.85 4.52 -0.32
C SER A 99 -3.29 4.61 -0.80
N ASP A 100 -4.21 4.91 0.13
CA ASP A 100 -5.57 5.28 -0.27
C ASP A 100 -5.59 6.67 -0.92
N ARG A 101 -6.68 6.98 -1.61
CA ARG A 101 -6.83 8.25 -2.32
C ARG A 101 -6.91 9.48 -1.41
N MET A 102 -7.20 9.27 -0.14
CA MET A 102 -7.25 10.31 0.89
C MET A 102 -5.91 10.46 1.61
N GLU A 103 -4.92 9.60 1.26
CA GLU A 103 -3.59 9.55 1.88
C GLU A 103 -3.62 9.44 3.42
N LYS A 104 -4.65 8.78 3.95
CA LYS A 104 -4.79 8.53 5.40
C LYS A 104 -3.94 7.35 5.86
N PHE A 105 -3.85 6.33 4.99
CA PHE A 105 -3.13 5.10 5.29
C PHE A 105 -2.20 4.70 4.15
N LEU A 106 -1.07 4.15 4.55
CA LEU A 106 -0.22 3.35 3.68
C LEU A 106 -0.56 1.89 3.89
N TYR A 107 -0.73 1.14 2.81
CA TYR A 107 -1.06 -0.28 2.82
C TYR A 107 0.13 -1.08 2.31
N ILE A 108 0.42 -2.20 2.97
CA ILE A 108 1.27 -3.25 2.43
C ILE A 108 0.41 -4.49 2.27
N GLU A 109 0.24 -4.94 1.04
CA GLU A 109 -0.36 -6.22 0.73
C GLU A 109 0.74 -7.26 0.62
N SER A 110 0.65 -8.31 1.44
CA SER A 110 1.44 -9.51 1.30
C SER A 110 0.51 -10.65 0.88
N GLY A 111 0.61 -11.07 -0.36
CA GLY A 111 -0.36 -11.98 -0.92
C GLY A 111 0.21 -12.95 -1.94
N SER A 112 -0.59 -13.94 -2.26
CA SER A 112 -0.44 -14.84 -3.39
C SER A 112 -1.65 -14.70 -4.32
N LYS A 113 -1.75 -15.57 -5.32
CA LYS A 113 -2.95 -15.60 -6.18
C LYS A 113 -4.23 -16.05 -5.47
N LEU A 114 -4.14 -16.59 -4.27
CA LEU A 114 -5.23 -17.28 -3.58
C LEU A 114 -5.43 -16.80 -2.13
N SER A 115 -4.61 -15.90 -1.64
CA SER A 115 -4.72 -15.39 -0.26
C SER A 115 -4.10 -14.03 -0.11
N SER A 116 -4.67 -13.19 0.75
CA SER A 116 -4.20 -11.84 1.05
C SER A 116 -3.95 -11.65 2.54
N GLU A 117 -2.97 -10.81 2.84
CA GLU A 117 -2.72 -10.25 4.17
C GLU A 117 -2.39 -8.77 4.00
N ILE A 118 -3.08 -7.90 4.72
CA ILE A 118 -2.91 -6.46 4.59
C ILE A 118 -2.42 -5.85 5.90
N TRP A 119 -1.35 -5.07 5.77
CA TRP A 119 -0.76 -4.29 6.84
C TRP A 119 -0.97 -2.81 6.56
N VAL A 120 -1.25 -2.02 7.60
CA VAL A 120 -1.51 -0.58 7.46
C VAL A 120 -0.65 0.24 8.40
N LEU A 121 -0.32 1.44 7.95
CA LEU A 121 0.32 2.51 8.71
C LEU A 121 -0.45 3.80 8.50
N GLU A 122 -0.73 4.53 9.59
CA GLU A 122 -1.33 5.87 9.52
C GLU A 122 -0.32 6.87 8.96
N CYS A 123 -0.67 7.61 7.91
CA CYS A 123 0.24 8.56 7.27
C CYS A 123 0.51 9.82 8.10
N ASP A 124 -0.27 10.11 9.12
CA ASP A 124 0.02 11.15 10.10
C ASP A 124 1.07 10.72 11.15
N ASN A 125 1.40 9.42 11.20
CA ASN A 125 2.49 8.87 12.01
C ASN A 125 3.41 7.97 11.16
N PRO A 126 4.15 8.52 10.18
CA PRO A 126 4.93 7.76 9.21
C PRO A 126 6.11 6.98 9.81
N THR A 127 6.50 7.28 11.04
CA THR A 127 7.54 6.56 11.78
C THR A 127 6.99 5.49 12.73
N GLY A 128 5.67 5.31 12.76
CA GLY A 128 5.00 4.25 13.52
C GLY A 128 5.25 2.86 12.95
N GLU A 129 4.60 1.87 13.53
CA GLU A 129 4.69 0.48 13.12
C GLU A 129 3.49 0.10 12.25
N PHE A 130 3.72 -0.72 11.23
CA PHE A 130 2.67 -1.36 10.46
C PHE A 130 1.90 -2.35 11.33
N ARG A 131 0.58 -2.37 11.19
CA ARG A 131 -0.32 -3.29 11.88
C ARG A 131 -1.01 -4.19 10.87
N CYS A 132 -0.97 -5.50 11.11
CA CYS A 132 -1.73 -6.46 10.32
C CYS A 132 -3.23 -6.28 10.61
N LEU A 133 -4.02 -6.11 9.58
CA LEU A 133 -5.48 -6.01 9.72
C LEU A 133 -6.13 -7.36 9.94
N ARG A 134 -5.68 -8.38 9.22
CA ARG A 134 -6.09 -9.78 9.34
C ARG A 134 -4.99 -10.66 8.75
N THR A 135 -4.61 -11.69 9.47
CA THR A 135 -3.64 -12.67 8.98
C THR A 135 -4.21 -13.44 7.79
N ARG A 136 -3.31 -13.86 6.89
CA ARG A 136 -3.70 -14.62 5.70
C ARG A 136 -4.34 -15.96 6.05
N GLU A 137 -5.32 -16.33 5.28
CA GLU A 137 -6.00 -17.61 5.33
C GLU A 137 -6.01 -18.21 3.92
N ALA A 138 -5.83 -19.54 3.83
CA ALA A 138 -5.81 -20.22 2.54
C ALA A 138 -7.13 -20.01 1.77
N GLU A 139 -7.03 -19.67 0.50
CA GLU A 139 -8.15 -19.44 -0.40
C GLU A 139 -9.05 -18.24 -0.06
N VAL A 140 -8.65 -17.41 0.92
CA VAL A 140 -9.34 -16.15 1.24
C VAL A 140 -8.52 -14.98 0.74
N GLU A 141 -9.08 -14.29 -0.24
CA GLU A 141 -8.60 -13.01 -0.74
C GLU A 141 -9.45 -11.90 -0.13
N TYR A 142 -8.81 -10.82 0.30
CA TYR A 142 -9.52 -9.61 0.70
C TYR A 142 -8.71 -8.36 0.34
N ASP A 143 -9.42 -7.28 0.10
CA ASP A 143 -8.88 -5.93 -0.10
C ASP A 143 -9.59 -4.97 0.84
N VAL A 144 -8.88 -3.91 1.26
CA VAL A 144 -9.36 -2.94 2.24
C VAL A 144 -9.18 -1.53 1.71
N THR A 145 -10.23 -0.72 1.84
CA THR A 145 -10.21 0.69 1.47
C THR A 145 -10.71 1.53 2.65
N TYR A 146 -9.97 2.59 2.99
CA TYR A 146 -10.45 3.59 3.93
C TYR A 146 -11.60 4.39 3.33
N ALA A 147 -12.64 4.63 4.11
CA ALA A 147 -13.77 5.48 3.74
C ALA A 147 -14.34 6.20 4.94
N GLU A 148 -14.99 7.33 4.70
CA GLU A 148 -15.82 8.02 5.69
C GLU A 148 -17.30 7.82 5.31
N VAL A 149 -18.00 7.09 6.14
CA VAL A 149 -19.42 6.78 5.93
C VAL A 149 -20.26 7.50 6.99
N GLY A 150 -21.02 8.51 6.56
CA GLY A 150 -21.79 9.35 7.49
C GLY A 150 -20.94 10.18 8.45
N GLY A 151 -19.68 10.48 8.06
CA GLY A 151 -18.70 11.19 8.90
C GLY A 151 -17.91 10.29 9.85
N GLU A 152 -18.13 8.97 9.80
CA GLU A 152 -17.43 8.00 10.62
C GLU A 152 -16.40 7.25 9.78
N PRO A 153 -15.13 7.12 10.26
CA PRO A 153 -14.09 6.39 9.56
C PRO A 153 -14.38 4.87 9.59
N ARG A 154 -14.27 4.23 8.43
CA ARG A 154 -14.60 2.82 8.22
C ARG A 154 -13.58 2.14 7.30
N TRP A 155 -13.40 0.83 7.51
CA TRP A 155 -12.87 -0.06 6.50
C TRP A 155 -13.98 -0.56 5.60
N LEU A 156 -13.84 -0.38 4.30
CA LEU A 156 -14.58 -1.13 3.29
C LEU A 156 -13.76 -2.37 2.95
N VAL A 157 -14.36 -3.54 3.07
CA VAL A 157 -13.67 -4.82 2.90
C VAL A 157 -14.31 -5.59 1.76
N LEU A 158 -13.58 -5.80 0.68
CA LEU A 158 -13.97 -6.63 -0.44
C LEU A 158 -13.31 -8.00 -0.24
N HIS A 159 -14.09 -9.09 -0.17
CA HIS A 159 -13.56 -10.42 0.12
C HIS A 159 -14.31 -11.53 -0.60
N ASN A 160 -13.67 -12.70 -0.74
CA ASN A 160 -14.23 -13.89 -1.39
C ASN A 160 -14.60 -15.02 -0.41
N ALA A 161 -14.60 -14.78 0.90
CA ALA A 161 -14.89 -15.81 1.90
C ALA A 161 -16.26 -16.49 1.70
N HIS A 162 -17.24 -15.77 1.14
CA HIS A 162 -18.59 -16.29 0.87
C HIS A 162 -18.82 -16.72 -0.58
N GLY A 163 -17.81 -16.64 -1.43
CA GLY A 163 -17.89 -17.09 -2.81
C GLY A 163 -16.99 -16.34 -3.78
N PRO A 164 -16.75 -16.93 -4.97
CA PRO A 164 -15.70 -16.47 -5.92
C PRO A 164 -16.01 -15.11 -6.56
N ASN A 165 -17.22 -14.62 -6.48
CA ASN A 165 -17.63 -13.32 -7.05
C ASN A 165 -17.50 -12.15 -6.08
N PHE A 166 -16.94 -12.38 -4.90
CA PHE A 166 -16.71 -11.43 -3.84
C PHE A 166 -17.97 -10.83 -3.21
N GLU A 167 -17.81 -10.32 -2.03
CA GLU A 167 -18.77 -9.57 -1.23
C GLU A 167 -18.11 -8.30 -0.72
N LEU A 168 -18.87 -7.22 -0.57
CA LEU A 168 -18.43 -5.99 0.06
C LEU A 168 -19.08 -5.83 1.43
N GLY A 169 -18.26 -5.73 2.46
CA GLY A 169 -18.67 -5.39 3.81
C GLY A 169 -17.99 -4.15 4.35
N GLU A 170 -18.35 -3.73 5.54
CA GLU A 170 -17.68 -2.67 6.26
C GLU A 170 -17.54 -3.00 7.76
N CYS A 171 -16.54 -2.37 8.39
CA CYS A 171 -16.38 -2.38 9.85
C CYS A 171 -15.71 -1.08 10.33
N PRO A 172 -15.72 -0.77 11.65
CA PRO A 172 -14.91 0.30 12.23
C PRO A 172 -13.43 0.11 11.95
N LEU A 173 -12.63 1.19 12.04
CA LEU A 173 -11.18 1.09 12.00
C LEU A 173 -10.66 0.20 13.13
N GLY A 174 -9.51 -0.41 12.88
CA GLY A 174 -8.87 -1.37 13.77
C GLY A 174 -8.62 -2.70 13.05
N PRO A 175 -8.27 -3.76 13.79
CA PRO A 175 -8.17 -5.10 13.22
C PRO A 175 -9.48 -5.54 12.58
N LEU A 176 -9.41 -6.25 11.47
CA LEU A 176 -10.59 -6.90 10.90
C LEU A 176 -11.01 -8.07 11.79
N PRO A 177 -12.31 -8.43 11.82
CA PRO A 177 -12.74 -9.62 12.51
C PRO A 177 -12.10 -10.87 11.91
N ASP A 178 -11.76 -11.85 12.76
CA ASP A 178 -11.25 -13.15 12.30
C ASP A 178 -12.26 -13.85 11.39
N ASP A 179 -13.54 -13.78 11.78
CA ASP A 179 -14.66 -14.26 10.99
C ASP A 179 -15.30 -13.07 10.23
N LEU A 180 -15.22 -13.10 8.91
CA LEU A 180 -15.73 -12.04 8.04
C LEU A 180 -17.29 -11.97 8.02
N ASP A 181 -17.99 -12.94 8.59
CA ASP A 181 -19.43 -12.89 8.83
C ASP A 181 -19.84 -11.74 9.78
N TYR A 182 -18.89 -11.24 10.59
CA TYR A 182 -19.14 -10.09 11.46
C TYR A 182 -19.05 -8.73 10.76
N LEU A 183 -18.66 -8.67 9.48
CA LEU A 183 -18.75 -7.45 8.70
C LEU A 183 -20.22 -7.07 8.46
N ARG A 184 -20.52 -5.78 8.47
CA ARG A 184 -21.81 -5.30 7.98
C ARG A 184 -21.84 -5.36 6.47
N VAL A 185 -22.62 -6.24 5.90
CA VAL A 185 -22.71 -6.43 4.44
C VAL A 185 -23.30 -5.19 3.77
N LEU A 186 -22.61 -4.66 2.79
CA LEU A 186 -23.05 -3.55 1.91
C LEU A 186 -23.56 -4.08 0.58
N VAL A 187 -22.80 -4.99 -0.05
CA VAL A 187 -23.16 -5.65 -1.32
C VAL A 187 -22.90 -7.14 -1.15
N PRO A 188 -23.93 -7.97 -1.06
CA PRO A 188 -23.76 -9.40 -0.85
C PRO A 188 -23.19 -10.09 -2.11
N HIS A 189 -22.56 -11.23 -1.90
CA HIS A 189 -22.13 -12.11 -2.97
C HIS A 189 -23.31 -12.46 -3.90
N ARG A 190 -23.04 -12.54 -5.20
CA ARG A 190 -24.00 -12.97 -6.23
C ARG A 190 -23.31 -13.89 -7.24
N ASP A 191 -23.97 -14.99 -7.60
CA ASP A 191 -23.41 -15.99 -8.52
C ASP A 191 -23.15 -15.46 -9.93
N THR A 192 -23.83 -14.39 -10.32
CA THR A 192 -23.81 -13.87 -11.70
C THR A 192 -23.06 -12.55 -11.86
N VAL A 193 -22.58 -11.93 -10.74
CA VAL A 193 -21.91 -10.62 -10.76
C VAL A 193 -20.70 -10.67 -9.85
N ARG A 194 -19.51 -10.48 -10.44
CA ARG A 194 -18.26 -10.36 -9.70
C ARG A 194 -18.01 -8.89 -9.33
N LEU A 195 -17.64 -8.67 -8.08
CA LEU A 195 -17.08 -7.40 -7.62
C LEU A 195 -15.55 -7.44 -7.82
N ASN A 196 -14.98 -6.44 -8.50
CA ASN A 196 -13.56 -6.45 -8.83
C ASN A 196 -12.74 -5.46 -8.02
N ALA A 197 -13.34 -4.34 -7.63
CA ALA A 197 -12.66 -3.31 -6.87
C ALA A 197 -13.66 -2.38 -6.16
N VAL A 198 -13.17 -1.69 -5.13
CA VAL A 198 -13.88 -0.65 -4.40
C VAL A 198 -13.02 0.61 -4.39
N GLY A 199 -13.65 1.75 -4.56
CA GLY A 199 -13.00 3.06 -4.41
C GLY A 199 -13.85 3.96 -3.52
N ALA A 200 -13.19 4.66 -2.59
CA ALA A 200 -13.80 5.68 -1.76
C ALA A 200 -13.32 7.07 -2.18
N TRP A 201 -14.21 8.06 -2.12
CA TRP A 201 -13.94 9.43 -2.55
C TRP A 201 -14.43 10.38 -1.47
N ALA A 202 -13.62 11.40 -1.14
CA ALA A 202 -14.09 12.52 -0.35
C ALA A 202 -15.16 13.30 -1.13
N ARG A 203 -16.23 13.72 -0.46
CA ARG A 203 -17.12 14.75 -1.02
C ARG A 203 -16.45 16.11 -0.79
N TYR A 204 -16.27 16.85 -1.86
CA TYR A 204 -15.88 18.25 -1.82
C TYR A 204 -17.09 19.14 -1.53
#